data_c59bb5b9bd1da95f0a85266b2f1a62b1
#
_entry.id   c59bb5b9bd1da95f0a85266b2f1a62b1
#
_cell.length_a   1.000
_cell.length_b   1.000
_cell.length_c   1.000
_cell.angle_alpha   90.00
_cell.angle_beta   90.00
_cell.angle_gamma   90.00
#
_symmetry.space_group_name_H-M   'P 1'
#
loop_
_entity.id
_entity.type
_entity.pdbx_description
1 polymer ?
#
loop_
_entity_poly.entity_id
_entity_poly.type
_entity_poly.pdbx_seq_one_letter_code
_entity_poly.pdbx_strand_id
1 'polypeptide(L)'
;GALQKRILEIEREIVSLEAIVEQSNKDIVDASFKGDGTAINKLSKALHASQAKIDSLFSELEPLQIELEDKTREFEEKLRGVETA
;
A
#
# COMPACT_ATOMS: atom_id res chain seq x y z
N GLY A 1 -13.23 -11.28 -8.37
CA GLY A 1 -13.68 -11.92 -7.14
C GLY A 1 -13.21 -11.21 -5.88
N ALA A 2 -13.43 -11.85 -4.74
CA ALA A 2 -13.10 -11.28 -3.43
C ALA A 2 -11.60 -10.99 -3.26
N LEU A 3 -10.74 -11.85 -3.79
CA LEU A 3 -9.28 -11.69 -3.71
C LEU A 3 -8.81 -10.44 -4.46
N GLN A 4 -9.27 -10.26 -5.70
CA GLN A 4 -8.93 -9.08 -6.51
C GLN A 4 -9.45 -7.80 -5.87
N LYS A 5 -10.66 -7.86 -5.31
CA LYS A 5 -11.28 -6.72 -4.61
C LYS A 5 -10.42 -6.30 -3.41
N ARG A 6 -9.97 -7.27 -2.61
CA ARG A 6 -9.14 -6.99 -1.43
C ARG A 6 -7.80 -6.38 -1.84
N ILE A 7 -7.17 -6.92 -2.88
CA ILE A 7 -5.92 -6.38 -3.43
C ILE A 7 -6.10 -4.90 -3.82
N LEU A 8 -7.17 -4.58 -4.55
CA LEU A 8 -7.47 -3.20 -4.95
C LEU A 8 -7.69 -2.27 -3.76
N GLU A 9 -8.39 -2.74 -2.74
CA GLU A 9 -8.62 -1.96 -1.52
C GLU A 9 -7.30 -1.61 -0.83
N ILE A 10 -6.41 -2.60 -0.69
CA ILE A 10 -5.09 -2.41 -0.08
C ILE A 10 -4.25 -1.43 -0.90
N GLU A 11 -4.20 -1.61 -2.22
CA GLU A 11 -3.43 -0.73 -3.11
C GLU A 11 -3.91 0.72 -3.04
N ARG A 12 -5.21 0.94 -3.00
CA ARG A 12 -5.79 2.28 -2.85
C ARG A 12 -5.46 2.91 -1.51
N GLU A 13 -5.49 2.12 -0.45
CA GLU A 13 -5.14 2.59 0.88
C GLU A 13 -3.67 2.98 0.96
N ILE A 14 -2.78 2.19 0.36
CA ILE A 14 -1.35 2.51 0.26
C ILE A 14 -1.15 3.84 -0.47
N VAL A 15 -1.79 4.04 -1.61
CA VAL A 15 -1.67 5.29 -2.37
C VAL A 15 -2.13 6.49 -1.53
N SER A 16 -3.24 6.35 -0.81
CA SER A 16 -3.75 7.41 0.06
C SER A 16 -2.77 7.75 1.18
N LEU A 17 -2.17 6.73 1.80
CA LEU A 17 -1.19 6.91 2.87
C LEU A 17 0.12 7.51 2.34
N GLU A 18 0.56 7.12 1.16
CA GLU A 18 1.75 7.70 0.52
C GLU A 18 1.57 9.19 0.24
N ALA A 19 0.36 9.61 -0.14
CA ALA A 19 0.03 11.02 -0.30
C ALA A 19 0.10 11.78 1.03
N ILE A 20 -0.34 11.16 2.13
CA ILE A 20 -0.22 11.73 3.47
C ILE A 20 1.24 11.88 3.86
N VAL A 21 2.07 10.87 3.60
CA VAL A 21 3.51 10.90 3.88
C VAL A 21 4.17 12.05 3.12
N GLU A 22 3.87 12.19 1.84
CA GLU A 22 4.42 13.27 1.01
C GLU A 22 4.03 14.65 1.55
N GLN A 23 2.75 14.84 1.89
CA GLN A 23 2.28 16.10 2.45
C GLN A 23 2.89 16.39 3.81
N SER A 24 3.00 15.36 4.67
CA SER A 24 3.61 15.51 6.00
C SER A 24 5.07 15.94 5.90
N ASN A 25 5.82 15.38 4.95
CA ASN A 25 7.21 15.79 4.71
C ASN A 25 7.32 17.25 4.30
N LYS A 26 6.44 17.72 3.43
CA LYS A 26 6.38 19.13 3.03
C LYS A 26 6.06 20.04 4.22
N ASP A 27 5.10 19.62 5.02
CA ASP A 27 4.66 20.38 6.20
C ASP A 27 5.74 20.44 7.27
N ILE A 28 6.53 19.36 7.44
CA ILE A 28 7.68 19.34 8.35
C ILE A 28 8.74 20.35 7.91
N VAL A 29 9.04 20.41 6.61
CA VAL A 29 9.98 21.37 6.07
C VAL A 29 9.51 22.80 6.36
N ASP A 30 8.24 23.09 6.10
CA ASP A 30 7.64 24.39 6.37
C ASP A 30 7.71 24.76 7.87
N ALA A 31 7.31 23.82 8.73
CA ALA A 31 7.39 24.01 10.18
C ALA A 31 8.82 24.22 10.66
N SER A 32 9.80 23.57 10.02
CA SER A 32 11.22 23.75 10.33
C SER A 32 11.68 25.18 10.03
N PHE A 33 11.26 25.74 8.90
CA PHE A 33 11.57 27.12 8.55
C PHE A 33 10.94 28.13 9.53
N LYS A 34 9.78 27.78 10.07
CA LYS A 34 9.08 28.63 11.05
C LYS A 34 9.57 28.42 12.48
N GLY A 35 10.42 27.44 12.72
CA GLY A 35 10.88 27.10 14.06
C GLY A 35 9.79 26.52 14.95
N ASP A 36 8.76 25.91 14.38
CA ASP A 36 7.62 25.35 15.12
C ASP A 36 7.88 23.90 15.53
N GLY A 37 8.56 23.73 16.68
CA GLY A 37 8.93 22.40 17.19
C GLY A 37 7.73 21.54 17.56
N THR A 38 6.65 22.15 18.03
CA THR A 38 5.42 21.41 18.36
C THR A 38 4.78 20.81 17.12
N ALA A 39 4.70 21.59 16.04
CA ALA A 39 4.18 21.10 14.76
C ALA A 39 5.07 20.01 14.18
N ILE A 40 6.39 20.17 14.22
CA ILE A 40 7.35 19.15 13.76
C ILE A 40 7.12 17.83 14.49
N ASN A 41 6.99 17.87 15.81
CA ASN A 41 6.76 16.67 16.62
C ASN A 41 5.45 15.95 16.26
N LYS A 42 4.36 16.70 16.12
CA LYS A 42 3.06 16.18 15.73
C LYS A 42 3.09 15.54 14.34
N LEU A 43 3.68 16.24 13.38
CA LEU A 43 3.79 15.79 11.99
C LEU A 43 4.69 14.56 11.88
N SER A 44 5.78 14.51 12.64
CA SER A 44 6.69 13.35 12.66
C SER A 44 5.99 12.10 13.19
N LYS A 45 5.17 12.23 14.22
CA LYS A 45 4.38 11.11 14.76
C LYS A 45 3.37 10.59 13.73
N ALA A 46 2.66 11.51 13.05
CA ALA A 46 1.71 11.16 12.00
C ALA A 46 2.41 10.47 10.82
N LEU A 47 3.59 10.97 10.44
CA LEU A 47 4.42 10.39 9.40
C LEU A 47 4.83 8.96 9.73
N HIS A 48 5.34 8.72 10.94
CA HIS A 48 5.74 7.38 11.39
C HIS A 48 4.56 6.42 11.45
N ALA A 49 3.39 6.87 11.91
CA ALA A 49 2.18 6.05 11.93
C ALA A 49 1.75 5.65 10.53
N SER A 50 1.79 6.59 9.57
CA SER A 50 1.44 6.33 8.17
C SER A 50 2.42 5.36 7.51
N GLN A 51 3.72 5.50 7.75
CA GLN A 51 4.74 4.59 7.24
C GLN A 51 4.59 3.18 7.80
N ALA A 52 4.31 3.05 9.09
CA ALA A 52 4.07 1.75 9.72
C ALA A 52 2.83 1.07 9.12
N LYS A 53 1.78 1.84 8.85
CA LYS A 53 0.56 1.31 8.22
C LYS A 53 0.83 0.86 6.78
N ILE A 54 1.61 1.63 6.03
CA ILE A 54 2.02 1.25 4.66
C ILE A 54 2.79 -0.07 4.68
N ASP A 55 3.75 -0.22 5.58
CA ASP A 55 4.53 -1.46 5.70
C ASP A 55 3.64 -2.66 6.03
N SER A 56 2.70 -2.46 6.94
CA SER A 56 1.70 -3.49 7.30
C SER A 56 0.84 -3.90 6.10
N LEU A 57 0.41 -2.93 5.30
CA LEU A 57 -0.40 -3.18 4.11
C LEU A 57 0.39 -3.91 3.02
N PHE A 58 1.66 -3.57 2.81
CA PHE A 58 2.53 -4.32 1.90
C PHE A 58 2.72 -5.76 2.35
N SER A 59 2.88 -5.98 3.65
CA SER A 59 2.99 -7.34 4.21
C SER A 59 1.72 -8.16 4.01
N GLU A 60 0.55 -7.51 4.05
CA GLU A 60 -0.74 -8.15 3.75
C GLU A 60 -0.89 -8.40 2.24
N LEU A 61 -0.45 -7.45 1.42
CA LEU A 61 -0.62 -7.48 -0.04
C LEU A 61 0.19 -8.61 -0.69
N GLU A 62 1.43 -8.81 -0.27
CA GLU A 62 2.35 -9.76 -0.89
C GLU A 62 1.78 -11.18 -1.04
N PRO A 63 1.28 -11.83 0.04
CA PRO A 63 0.72 -13.18 -0.09
C PRO A 63 -0.55 -13.21 -0.94
N LEU A 64 -1.34 -12.14 -0.95
CA LEU A 64 -2.54 -12.06 -1.78
C LEU A 64 -2.20 -11.98 -3.27
N GLN A 65 -1.16 -11.25 -3.62
CA GLN A 65 -0.68 -11.17 -5.00
C GLN A 65 -0.14 -12.52 -5.49
N ILE A 66 0.59 -13.24 -4.64
CA ILE A 66 1.08 -14.59 -4.94
C ILE A 66 -0.10 -15.54 -5.17
N GLU A 67 -1.10 -15.48 -4.30
CA GLU A 67 -2.32 -16.30 -4.43
C GLU A 67 -3.05 -16.02 -5.76
N LEU A 68 -3.16 -14.75 -6.13
CA LEU A 68 -3.79 -14.36 -7.39
C LEU A 68 -3.00 -14.88 -8.59
N GLU A 69 -1.68 -14.75 -8.57
CA GLU A 69 -0.80 -15.28 -9.63
C GLU A 69 -0.96 -16.79 -9.78
N ASP A 70 -0.99 -17.51 -8.67
CA ASP A 70 -1.17 -18.97 -8.68
C ASP A 70 -2.52 -19.37 -9.27
N LYS A 71 -3.59 -18.70 -8.89
CA LYS A 71 -4.93 -18.95 -9.42
C LYS A 71 -5.02 -18.64 -10.92
N THR A 72 -4.39 -17.56 -11.35
CA THR A 72 -4.33 -17.17 -12.77
C THR A 72 -3.58 -18.23 -13.57
N ARG A 73 -2.47 -18.71 -13.05
CA ARG A 73 -1.67 -19.75 -13.69
C ARG A 73 -2.46 -21.07 -13.81
N GLU A 74 -3.11 -21.48 -12.75
CA GLU A 74 -3.96 -22.68 -12.75
C GLU A 74 -5.06 -22.58 -13.81
N PHE A 75 -5.71 -21.43 -13.91
CA PHE A 75 -6.74 -21.17 -14.91
C PHE A 75 -6.19 -21.27 -16.34
N GLU A 76 -5.03 -20.65 -16.58
CA GLU A 76 -4.36 -20.72 -17.89
C GLU A 76 -3.96 -22.14 -18.28
N GLU A 77 -3.47 -22.93 -17.33
CA GLU A 77 -3.11 -24.32 -17.55
C GLU A 77 -4.34 -25.17 -17.90
N LYS A 78 -5.47 -24.94 -17.22
CA LYS A 78 -6.74 -25.62 -17.53
C LYS A 78 -7.23 -25.26 -18.93
N LEU A 79 -7.11 -23.99 -19.33
CA LEU A 79 -7.48 -23.54 -20.68
C LEU A 79 -6.63 -24.23 -21.74
N ARG A 80 -5.32 -24.31 -21.53
CA ARG A 80 -4.40 -25.01 -22.44
C ARG A 80 -4.73 -26.49 -22.55
N GLY A 81 -5.04 -27.14 -21.43
CA GLY A 81 -5.46 -28.54 -21.41
C GLY A 81 -6.73 -28.78 -22.24
N VAL A 82 -7.70 -27.87 -22.17
CA VAL A 82 -8.92 -27.95 -22.96
C VAL A 82 -8.64 -27.74 -24.45
N GLU A 83 -7.76 -26.78 -24.80
CA GLU A 83 -7.38 -26.50 -26.18
C GLU A 83 -6.62 -27.63 -26.84
N THR A 84 -5.81 -28.38 -26.09
CA THR A 84 -5.00 -29.49 -26.59
C THR A 84 -5.73 -30.82 -26.59
N ALA A 85 -6.86 -30.90 -25.94
CA ALA A 85 -7.69 -32.11 -25.89
C ALA A 85 -8.57 -32.21 -27.15
#